data_cc25419b666a45bc127e23ba66fbc21d
#
_entry.id   cc25419b666a45bc127e23ba66fbc21d
#
_cell.length_a   1.000
_cell.length_b   1.000
_cell.length_c   1.000
_cell.angle_alpha   90.00
_cell.angle_beta   90.00
_cell.angle_gamma   90.00
#
_symmetry.space_group_name_H-M   'P 1'
#
loop_
_entity.id
_entity.type
_entity.pdbx_description
1 polymer ?
#
loop_
_entity_poly.entity_id
_entity_poly.type
_entity_poly.pdbx_seq_one_letter_code
_entity_poly.pdbx_strand_id
1 'polypeptide(L)'
;MKTLLTELLGIEHPVMLAGMNGVAWSEVVAAVSEAGGCGVLGAEGWPAEQLRDECQKVRSLTKKPYGVDFLIAVNDNPIECVQVAIDEGAEVLVAGLGVPQRIIDMCHEAGMVVMSMAGKVDHAVKAAKSGVDVVIAQGSEAGGHTGAIGSIALWPQVVDAVNVPVLAAGGIVDGRGLVAALAMGCHGVWVGTR
;
A
#
# COMPACT_ATOMS: atom_id res chain seq x y z
N MET A 1 -10.09 0.63 -15.94
CA MET A 1 -10.55 2.00 -15.54
C MET A 1 -9.31 2.85 -15.31
N LYS A 2 -9.20 4.04 -15.91
CA LYS A 2 -8.01 4.90 -15.73
C LYS A 2 -8.15 5.78 -14.49
N THR A 3 -7.20 5.68 -13.58
CA THR A 3 -7.02 6.56 -12.41
C THR A 3 -5.52 6.86 -12.26
N LEU A 4 -5.14 7.84 -11.43
CA LEU A 4 -3.72 8.11 -11.19
C LEU A 4 -2.99 6.87 -10.60
N LEU A 5 -3.65 6.04 -9.79
CA LEU A 5 -3.08 4.80 -9.29
C LEU A 5 -2.77 3.82 -10.42
N THR A 6 -3.73 3.58 -11.33
CA THR A 6 -3.52 2.62 -12.42
C THR A 6 -2.46 3.07 -13.42
N GLU A 7 -2.33 4.37 -13.63
CA GLU A 7 -1.27 4.94 -14.47
C GLU A 7 0.10 4.85 -13.79
N LEU A 8 0.16 5.13 -12.48
CA LEU A 8 1.39 5.07 -11.68
C LEU A 8 1.97 3.65 -11.61
N LEU A 9 1.12 2.63 -11.39
CA LEU A 9 1.56 1.25 -11.19
C LEU A 9 1.48 0.37 -12.45
N GLY A 10 0.89 0.86 -13.54
CA GLY A 10 0.69 0.05 -14.75
C GLY A 10 -0.30 -1.11 -14.58
N ILE A 11 -1.27 -0.98 -13.67
CA ILE A 11 -2.30 -1.99 -13.36
C ILE A 11 -3.62 -1.71 -14.07
N GLU A 12 -4.48 -2.73 -14.23
CA GLU A 12 -5.75 -2.61 -14.97
C GLU A 12 -6.89 -2.06 -14.10
N HIS A 13 -6.90 -2.44 -12.82
CA HIS A 13 -7.94 -2.10 -11.86
C HIS A 13 -7.36 -1.31 -10.68
N PRO A 14 -8.03 -0.24 -10.22
CA PRO A 14 -7.54 0.56 -9.10
C PRO A 14 -7.81 -0.12 -7.76
N VAL A 15 -7.35 -1.38 -7.63
CA VAL A 15 -7.56 -2.24 -6.46
C VAL A 15 -6.21 -2.79 -5.99
N MET A 16 -5.89 -2.55 -4.74
CA MET A 16 -4.71 -3.11 -4.08
C MET A 16 -5.14 -4.06 -2.95
N LEU A 17 -4.45 -5.19 -2.86
CA LEU A 17 -4.52 -6.05 -1.69
C LEU A 17 -3.75 -5.41 -0.54
N ALA A 18 -4.36 -5.31 0.63
CA ALA A 18 -3.67 -4.89 1.84
C ALA A 18 -2.62 -5.91 2.28
N GLY A 19 -1.45 -5.42 2.67
CA GLY A 19 -0.46 -6.25 3.35
C GLY A 19 -1.01 -6.71 4.70
N MET A 20 -1.27 -8.00 4.83
CA MET A 20 -1.84 -8.60 6.04
C MET A 20 -0.91 -9.70 6.54
N ASN A 21 -0.29 -9.47 7.69
CA ASN A 21 0.60 -10.48 8.29
C ASN A 21 -0.15 -11.80 8.51
N GLY A 22 0.47 -12.91 8.10
CA GLY A 22 -0.10 -14.25 8.20
C GLY A 22 -1.22 -14.57 7.19
N VAL A 23 -1.56 -13.65 6.28
CA VAL A 23 -2.63 -13.83 5.27
C VAL A 23 -2.15 -13.48 3.85
N ALA A 24 -1.55 -12.32 3.65
CA ALA A 24 -1.10 -11.87 2.34
C ALA A 24 0.28 -12.48 1.99
N TRP A 25 0.28 -13.78 1.68
CA TRP A 25 1.43 -14.55 1.19
C TRP A 25 1.55 -14.49 -0.32
N SER A 26 2.64 -15.00 -0.83
CA SER A 26 3.01 -14.97 -2.26
C SER A 26 1.90 -15.43 -3.21
N GLU A 27 1.14 -16.48 -2.86
CA GLU A 27 0.07 -17.00 -3.71
C GLU A 27 -1.09 -16.02 -3.86
N VAL A 28 -1.54 -15.41 -2.75
CA VAL A 28 -2.63 -14.42 -2.77
C VAL A 28 -2.17 -13.14 -3.47
N VAL A 29 -0.96 -12.69 -3.18
CA VAL A 29 -0.35 -11.52 -3.82
C VAL A 29 -0.28 -11.70 -5.34
N ALA A 30 0.27 -12.82 -5.80
CA ALA A 30 0.36 -13.12 -7.22
C ALA A 30 -1.03 -13.21 -7.88
N ALA A 31 -2.01 -13.85 -7.22
CA ALA A 31 -3.35 -13.99 -7.76
C ALA A 31 -4.05 -12.63 -7.95
N VAL A 32 -3.90 -11.70 -7.01
CA VAL A 32 -4.44 -10.34 -7.13
C VAL A 32 -3.74 -9.55 -8.25
N SER A 33 -2.43 -9.67 -8.36
CA SER A 33 -1.66 -9.01 -9.42
C SER A 33 -2.04 -9.57 -10.81
N GLU A 34 -2.18 -10.90 -10.95
CA GLU A 34 -2.64 -11.54 -12.20
C GLU A 34 -4.08 -11.14 -12.56
N ALA A 35 -4.94 -10.89 -11.57
CA ALA A 35 -6.29 -10.39 -11.78
C ALA A 35 -6.35 -8.91 -12.21
N GLY A 36 -5.21 -8.24 -12.38
CA GLY A 36 -5.11 -6.85 -12.84
C GLY A 36 -5.12 -5.80 -11.74
N GLY A 37 -5.07 -6.20 -10.47
CA GLY A 37 -4.83 -5.32 -9.32
C GLY A 37 -3.34 -5.23 -8.98
N CYS A 38 -3.03 -4.87 -7.73
CA CYS A 38 -1.68 -4.95 -7.18
C CYS A 38 -1.71 -5.70 -5.84
N GLY A 39 -1.10 -6.87 -5.79
CA GLY A 39 -0.93 -7.63 -4.56
C GLY A 39 0.19 -7.05 -3.70
N VAL A 40 0.04 -7.10 -2.37
CA VAL A 40 1.07 -6.60 -1.44
C VAL A 40 1.32 -7.64 -0.35
N LEU A 41 2.57 -8.06 -0.19
CA LEU A 41 3.00 -8.97 0.88
C LEU A 41 2.84 -8.31 2.25
N GLY A 42 2.30 -9.04 3.21
CA GLY A 42 2.22 -8.61 4.61
C GLY A 42 3.43 -9.10 5.39
N ALA A 43 4.52 -8.34 5.36
CA ALA A 43 5.84 -8.75 5.83
C ALA A 43 6.19 -8.29 7.26
N GLU A 44 5.19 -7.95 8.07
CA GLU A 44 5.42 -7.52 9.44
C GLU A 44 6.12 -8.59 10.28
N GLY A 45 7.25 -8.23 10.88
CA GLY A 45 8.05 -9.13 11.72
C GLY A 45 8.85 -10.19 10.96
N TRP A 46 8.88 -10.13 9.61
CA TRP A 46 9.70 -11.07 8.84
C TRP A 46 11.16 -10.67 8.85
N PRO A 47 12.09 -11.63 9.04
CA PRO A 47 13.48 -11.39 8.75
C PRO A 47 13.71 -11.22 7.23
N ALA A 48 14.79 -10.57 6.85
CA ALA A 48 15.13 -10.28 5.45
C ALA A 48 15.20 -11.55 4.57
N GLU A 49 15.66 -12.67 5.11
CA GLU A 49 15.71 -13.95 4.40
C GLU A 49 14.30 -14.46 4.03
N GLN A 50 13.36 -14.43 4.99
CA GLN A 50 11.98 -14.84 4.72
C GLN A 50 11.31 -13.91 3.71
N LEU A 51 11.55 -12.60 3.81
CA LEU A 51 11.04 -11.63 2.85
C LEU A 51 11.56 -11.94 1.44
N ARG A 52 12.86 -12.25 1.31
CA ARG A 52 13.49 -12.64 0.04
C ARG A 52 12.82 -13.86 -0.57
N ASP A 53 12.64 -14.91 0.22
CA ASP A 53 12.01 -16.15 -0.22
C ASP A 53 10.58 -15.91 -0.75
N GLU A 54 9.79 -15.12 -0.04
CA GLU A 54 8.42 -14.81 -0.45
C GLU A 54 8.38 -13.89 -1.70
N CYS A 55 9.25 -12.91 -1.82
CA CYS A 55 9.39 -12.11 -3.04
C CYS A 55 9.74 -12.98 -4.25
N GLN A 56 10.70 -13.91 -4.11
CA GLN A 56 11.08 -14.85 -5.18
C GLN A 56 9.90 -15.77 -5.57
N LYS A 57 9.11 -16.23 -4.59
CA LYS A 57 7.89 -16.99 -4.87
C LYS A 57 6.88 -16.15 -5.66
N VAL A 58 6.62 -14.87 -5.26
CA VAL A 58 5.77 -13.97 -6.04
C VAL A 58 6.26 -13.89 -7.48
N ARG A 59 7.56 -13.61 -7.70
CA ARG A 59 8.15 -13.50 -9.04
C ARG A 59 8.12 -14.79 -9.85
N SER A 60 8.08 -15.95 -9.19
CA SER A 60 7.88 -17.24 -9.87
C SER A 60 6.44 -17.43 -10.37
N LEU A 61 5.46 -16.82 -9.69
CA LEU A 61 4.03 -16.95 -9.97
C LEU A 61 3.49 -15.85 -10.90
N THR A 62 4.08 -14.66 -10.88
CA THR A 62 3.62 -13.52 -11.70
C THR A 62 4.78 -12.63 -12.19
N LYS A 63 4.54 -11.94 -13.31
CA LYS A 63 5.40 -10.84 -13.81
C LYS A 63 4.73 -9.48 -13.65
N LYS A 64 3.53 -9.45 -13.07
CA LYS A 64 2.78 -8.22 -12.80
C LYS A 64 3.33 -7.50 -11.55
N PRO A 65 3.04 -6.20 -11.39
CA PRO A 65 3.46 -5.43 -10.23
C PRO A 65 2.98 -6.02 -8.90
N TYR A 66 3.84 -5.98 -7.90
CA TYR A 66 3.50 -6.32 -6.52
C TYR A 66 4.22 -5.40 -5.55
N GLY A 67 3.76 -5.38 -4.30
CA GLY A 67 4.37 -4.59 -3.24
C GLY A 67 4.71 -5.39 -1.98
N VAL A 68 5.36 -4.69 -1.05
CA VAL A 68 5.65 -5.19 0.29
C VAL A 68 5.16 -4.17 1.32
N ASP A 69 4.52 -4.63 2.39
CA ASP A 69 4.03 -3.82 3.50
C ASP A 69 4.62 -4.28 4.82
N PHE A 70 5.24 -3.36 5.56
CA PHE A 70 5.68 -3.58 6.94
C PHE A 70 5.79 -2.28 7.73
N LEU A 71 5.70 -2.40 9.06
CA LEU A 71 5.83 -1.26 9.97
C LEU A 71 7.32 -0.94 10.19
N ILE A 72 7.82 0.08 9.52
CA ILE A 72 9.24 0.47 9.57
C ILE A 72 9.70 0.77 11.00
N ALA A 73 8.85 1.39 11.81
CA ALA A 73 9.21 1.83 13.16
C ALA A 73 9.44 0.69 14.16
N VAL A 74 8.92 -0.50 13.89
CA VAL A 74 9.03 -1.68 14.77
C VAL A 74 9.77 -2.85 14.12
N ASN A 75 10.30 -2.68 12.92
CA ASN A 75 11.14 -3.66 12.26
C ASN A 75 12.58 -3.53 12.78
N ASP A 76 13.22 -4.63 13.12
CA ASP A 76 14.59 -4.65 13.66
C ASP A 76 15.64 -4.19 12.63
N ASN A 77 15.45 -4.51 11.34
CA ASN A 77 16.35 -4.19 10.24
C ASN A 77 15.62 -3.62 9.01
N PRO A 78 14.92 -2.48 9.11
CA PRO A 78 14.06 -1.99 8.04
C PRO A 78 14.83 -1.65 6.75
N ILE A 79 16.07 -1.19 6.87
CA ILE A 79 16.93 -0.87 5.71
C ILE A 79 17.27 -2.14 4.91
N GLU A 80 17.60 -3.24 5.59
CA GLU A 80 17.89 -4.52 4.94
C GLU A 80 16.63 -5.08 4.26
N CYS A 81 15.47 -5.02 4.91
CA CYS A 81 14.21 -5.47 4.32
C CYS A 81 13.84 -4.64 3.09
N VAL A 82 14.01 -3.31 3.13
CA VAL A 82 13.79 -2.45 1.96
C VAL A 82 14.75 -2.81 0.83
N GLN A 83 16.04 -3.05 1.14
CA GLN A 83 17.00 -3.45 0.12
C GLN A 83 16.63 -4.80 -0.52
N VAL A 84 16.16 -5.76 0.29
CA VAL A 84 15.65 -7.04 -0.23
C VAL A 84 14.45 -6.82 -1.16
N ALA A 85 13.49 -5.99 -0.78
CA ALA A 85 12.33 -5.69 -1.62
C ALA A 85 12.74 -5.07 -2.97
N ILE A 86 13.73 -4.18 -2.97
CA ILE A 86 14.32 -3.58 -4.17
C ILE A 86 15.01 -4.64 -5.03
N ASP A 87 15.91 -5.44 -4.44
CA ASP A 87 16.71 -6.46 -5.14
C ASP A 87 15.83 -7.52 -5.81
N GLU A 88 14.70 -7.89 -5.17
CA GLU A 88 13.75 -8.87 -5.68
C GLU A 88 12.66 -8.25 -6.56
N GLY A 89 12.77 -6.96 -6.85
CA GLY A 89 11.97 -6.25 -7.85
C GLY A 89 10.54 -5.95 -7.42
N ALA A 90 10.25 -5.73 -6.14
CA ALA A 90 8.97 -5.16 -5.73
C ALA A 90 8.86 -3.72 -6.25
N GLU A 91 7.69 -3.36 -6.77
CA GLU A 91 7.43 -2.02 -7.33
C GLU A 91 6.85 -1.06 -6.31
N VAL A 92 6.35 -1.56 -5.18
CA VAL A 92 5.67 -0.75 -4.16
C VAL A 92 6.19 -1.09 -2.77
N LEU A 93 6.55 -0.07 -2.00
CA LEU A 93 6.71 -0.14 -0.55
C LEU A 93 5.50 0.51 0.12
N VAL A 94 4.82 -0.22 1.00
CA VAL A 94 3.79 0.35 1.87
C VAL A 94 4.33 0.38 3.30
N ALA A 95 4.18 1.51 3.97
CA ALA A 95 4.65 1.67 5.33
C ALA A 95 3.60 2.30 6.25
N GLY A 96 3.34 1.65 7.36
CA GLY A 96 2.59 2.23 8.47
C GLY A 96 3.48 3.06 9.40
N LEU A 97 2.86 3.95 10.19
CA LEU A 97 3.50 4.75 11.26
C LEU A 97 4.61 5.71 10.79
N GLY A 98 4.61 6.08 9.51
CA GLY A 98 5.55 7.01 8.90
C GLY A 98 6.73 6.33 8.22
N VAL A 99 7.36 7.06 7.31
CA VAL A 99 8.50 6.57 6.51
C VAL A 99 9.69 7.53 6.71
N PRO A 100 10.84 7.04 7.19
CA PRO A 100 12.05 7.86 7.25
C PRO A 100 12.51 8.30 5.86
N GLN A 101 13.01 9.55 5.74
CA GLN A 101 13.46 10.13 4.47
C GLN A 101 14.45 9.21 3.74
N ARG A 102 15.43 8.65 4.45
CA ARG A 102 16.41 7.73 3.86
C ARG A 102 15.77 6.54 3.14
N ILE A 103 14.66 6.00 3.66
CA ILE A 103 13.96 4.87 3.02
C ILE A 103 13.22 5.35 1.77
N ILE A 104 12.58 6.53 1.83
CA ILE A 104 11.95 7.13 0.65
C ILE A 104 12.99 7.33 -0.46
N ASP A 105 14.13 7.90 -0.13
CA ASP A 105 15.21 8.16 -1.08
C ASP A 105 15.71 6.85 -1.72
N MET A 106 15.94 5.79 -0.92
CA MET A 106 16.34 4.46 -1.42
C MET A 106 15.31 3.88 -2.39
N CYS A 107 14.03 3.96 -2.06
CA CYS A 107 12.96 3.47 -2.92
C CYS A 107 12.89 4.25 -4.23
N HIS A 108 12.94 5.58 -4.17
CA HIS A 108 12.91 6.45 -5.35
C HIS A 108 14.11 6.24 -6.27
N GLU A 109 15.32 6.08 -5.73
CA GLU A 109 16.54 5.77 -6.50
C GLU A 109 16.39 4.44 -7.26
N ALA A 110 15.63 3.49 -6.70
CA ALA A 110 15.32 2.20 -7.33
C ALA A 110 14.07 2.24 -8.24
N GLY A 111 13.36 3.37 -8.33
CA GLY A 111 12.11 3.50 -9.09
C GLY A 111 10.90 2.87 -8.43
N MET A 112 10.96 2.58 -7.13
CA MET A 112 9.89 1.99 -6.34
C MET A 112 8.94 3.08 -5.82
N VAL A 113 7.64 2.84 -5.89
CA VAL A 113 6.59 3.72 -5.36
C VAL A 113 6.47 3.55 -3.84
N VAL A 114 6.46 4.65 -3.10
CA VAL A 114 6.31 4.64 -1.65
C VAL A 114 4.92 5.09 -1.24
N MET A 115 4.24 4.27 -0.44
CA MET A 115 2.90 4.57 0.08
C MET A 115 2.91 4.60 1.60
N SER A 116 2.08 5.45 2.20
CA SER A 116 1.95 5.51 3.66
C SER A 116 0.49 5.55 4.11
N MET A 117 0.19 4.83 5.18
CA MET A 117 -1.15 4.80 5.78
C MET A 117 -1.39 5.98 6.72
N ALA A 118 -2.61 6.53 6.67
CA ALA A 118 -3.04 7.65 7.50
C ALA A 118 -4.47 7.47 8.01
N GLY A 119 -4.64 7.44 9.33
CA GLY A 119 -5.96 7.37 9.99
C GLY A 119 -6.55 8.75 10.35
N LYS A 120 -5.91 9.85 9.95
CA LYS A 120 -6.39 11.24 10.09
C LYS A 120 -5.67 12.17 9.12
N VAL A 121 -6.28 13.33 8.87
CA VAL A 121 -5.79 14.33 7.90
C VAL A 121 -4.37 14.79 8.18
N ASP A 122 -4.03 15.13 9.44
CA ASP A 122 -2.69 15.60 9.79
C ASP A 122 -1.59 14.57 9.46
N HIS A 123 -1.89 13.26 9.62
CA HIS A 123 -0.95 12.20 9.25
C HIS A 123 -0.78 12.11 7.73
N ALA A 124 -1.88 12.25 6.98
CA ALA A 124 -1.86 12.27 5.52
C ALA A 124 -1.01 13.44 4.99
N VAL A 125 -1.24 14.64 5.51
CA VAL A 125 -0.46 15.84 5.16
C VAL A 125 1.01 15.68 5.50
N LYS A 126 1.33 15.11 6.68
CA LYS A 126 2.72 14.84 7.07
C LYS A 126 3.38 13.83 6.13
N ALA A 127 2.70 12.74 5.79
CA ALA A 127 3.19 11.72 4.87
C ALA A 127 3.45 12.31 3.48
N ALA A 128 2.48 13.04 2.90
CA ALA A 128 2.66 13.70 1.61
C ALA A 128 3.84 14.69 1.60
N LYS A 129 4.02 15.47 2.68
CA LYS A 129 5.15 16.40 2.82
C LYS A 129 6.51 15.70 2.96
N SER A 130 6.55 14.46 3.45
CA SER A 130 7.80 13.68 3.51
C SER A 130 8.21 13.06 2.19
N GLY A 131 7.38 13.19 1.14
CA GLY A 131 7.72 12.73 -0.21
C GLY A 131 7.19 11.35 -0.56
N VAL A 132 6.19 10.80 0.18
CA VAL A 132 5.52 9.57 -0.29
C VAL A 132 4.70 9.85 -1.54
N ASP A 133 4.62 8.88 -2.43
CA ASP A 133 3.93 9.01 -3.72
C ASP A 133 2.42 8.86 -3.61
N VAL A 134 1.95 8.09 -2.61
CA VAL A 134 0.53 7.78 -2.40
C VAL A 134 0.21 7.76 -0.91
N VAL A 135 -0.95 8.29 -0.54
CA VAL A 135 -1.50 8.18 0.82
C VAL A 135 -2.66 7.18 0.85
N ILE A 136 -2.66 6.25 1.80
CA ILE A 136 -3.76 5.34 2.07
C ILE A 136 -4.57 5.89 3.24
N ALA A 137 -5.77 6.42 2.95
CA ALA A 137 -6.68 6.96 3.96
C ALA A 137 -7.47 5.82 4.61
N GLN A 138 -7.07 5.42 5.80
CA GLN A 138 -7.58 4.26 6.51
C GLN A 138 -8.60 4.67 7.58
N GLY A 139 -9.88 4.41 7.29
CA GLY A 139 -10.95 4.66 8.25
C GLY A 139 -11.06 3.61 9.36
N SER A 140 -11.86 3.90 10.38
CA SER A 140 -12.02 3.05 11.56
C SER A 140 -12.68 1.69 11.28
N GLU A 141 -13.30 1.50 10.12
CA GLU A 141 -13.89 0.23 9.68
C GLU A 141 -12.86 -0.74 9.10
N ALA A 142 -11.60 -0.30 8.92
CA ALA A 142 -10.51 -1.17 8.49
C ALA A 142 -10.04 -2.08 9.63
N GLY A 143 -9.27 -3.11 9.29
CA GLY A 143 -8.53 -3.94 10.25
C GLY A 143 -7.20 -3.32 10.65
N GLY A 144 -6.54 -3.93 11.63
CA GLY A 144 -5.22 -3.51 12.10
C GLY A 144 -5.24 -2.21 12.91
N HIS A 145 -4.18 -1.40 12.79
CA HIS A 145 -4.04 -0.13 13.51
C HIS A 145 -4.82 0.97 12.78
N THR A 146 -6.01 1.30 13.27
CA THR A 146 -6.87 2.32 12.67
C THR A 146 -6.92 3.60 13.50
N GLY A 147 -7.31 4.71 12.85
CA GLY A 147 -7.73 5.93 13.53
C GLY A 147 -9.17 5.81 14.06
N ALA A 148 -9.68 6.90 14.63
CA ALA A 148 -11.04 6.99 15.17
C ALA A 148 -12.08 7.56 14.18
N ILE A 149 -11.65 7.96 12.98
CA ILE A 149 -12.51 8.60 11.98
C ILE A 149 -13.05 7.54 11.02
N GLY A 150 -14.37 7.51 10.82
CA GLY A 150 -15.01 6.61 9.86
C GLY A 150 -14.59 6.91 8.41
N SER A 151 -14.55 5.86 7.60
CA SER A 151 -14.06 5.89 6.22
C SER A 151 -14.68 6.98 5.37
N ILE A 152 -16.02 7.05 5.34
CA ILE A 152 -16.80 8.02 4.57
C ILE A 152 -16.46 9.48 4.93
N ALA A 153 -16.16 9.74 6.20
CA ALA A 153 -15.79 11.08 6.66
C ALA A 153 -14.31 11.40 6.41
N LEU A 154 -13.44 10.38 6.46
CA LEU A 154 -11.99 10.56 6.33
C LEU A 154 -11.55 10.80 4.89
N TRP A 155 -12.03 9.97 3.95
CA TRP A 155 -11.52 9.95 2.58
C TRP A 155 -11.58 11.32 1.89
N PRO A 156 -12.73 12.02 1.82
CA PRO A 156 -12.79 13.32 1.13
C PRO A 156 -11.92 14.37 1.82
N GLN A 157 -11.83 14.35 3.16
CA GLN A 157 -10.97 15.29 3.89
C GLN A 157 -9.48 15.08 3.58
N VAL A 158 -9.04 13.82 3.41
CA VAL A 158 -7.66 13.54 3.01
C VAL A 158 -7.43 13.94 1.56
N VAL A 159 -8.36 13.61 0.65
CA VAL A 159 -8.28 14.01 -0.77
C VAL A 159 -8.12 15.52 -0.92
N ASP A 160 -8.91 16.30 -0.18
CA ASP A 160 -8.85 17.77 -0.24
C ASP A 160 -7.58 18.36 0.39
N ALA A 161 -6.89 17.60 1.27
CA ALA A 161 -5.77 18.09 2.04
C ALA A 161 -4.38 17.78 1.45
N VAL A 162 -4.27 16.86 0.47
CA VAL A 162 -3.00 16.42 -0.11
C VAL A 162 -2.99 16.54 -1.63
N ASN A 163 -1.79 16.67 -2.22
CA ASN A 163 -1.61 16.78 -3.67
C ASN A 163 -1.10 15.47 -4.32
N VAL A 164 -1.09 14.37 -3.55
CA VAL A 164 -0.71 13.04 -4.04
C VAL A 164 -1.95 12.16 -4.16
N PRO A 165 -1.95 11.10 -4.99
CA PRO A 165 -3.05 10.15 -5.07
C PRO A 165 -3.42 9.59 -3.69
N VAL A 166 -4.73 9.41 -3.46
CA VAL A 166 -5.27 8.85 -2.22
C VAL A 166 -5.97 7.53 -2.52
N LEU A 167 -5.67 6.49 -1.75
CA LEU A 167 -6.40 5.22 -1.73
C LEU A 167 -7.35 5.19 -0.54
N ALA A 168 -8.55 4.71 -0.79
CA ALA A 168 -9.55 4.48 0.25
C ALA A 168 -9.33 3.12 0.92
N ALA A 169 -9.32 3.09 2.25
CA ALA A 169 -9.24 1.86 3.05
C ALA A 169 -10.28 1.87 4.18
N GLY A 170 -10.89 0.70 4.42
CA GLY A 170 -11.87 0.50 5.48
C GLY A 170 -13.30 0.38 4.97
N GLY A 171 -13.98 -0.73 5.30
CA GLY A 171 -15.39 -0.98 4.97
C GLY A 171 -15.69 -1.26 3.49
N ILE A 172 -14.69 -1.45 2.65
CA ILE A 172 -14.86 -1.72 1.21
C ILE A 172 -15.00 -3.24 1.01
N VAL A 173 -16.13 -3.67 0.48
CA VAL A 173 -16.51 -5.08 0.37
C VAL A 173 -16.63 -5.55 -1.08
N ASP A 174 -17.10 -4.68 -1.98
CA ASP A 174 -17.34 -4.98 -3.39
C ASP A 174 -17.22 -3.72 -4.27
N GLY A 175 -17.59 -3.86 -5.55
CA GLY A 175 -17.50 -2.76 -6.53
C GLY A 175 -18.31 -1.50 -6.18
N ARG A 176 -19.32 -1.59 -5.32
CA ARG A 176 -20.06 -0.41 -4.83
C ARG A 176 -19.19 0.45 -3.93
N GLY A 177 -18.37 -0.19 -3.07
CA GLY A 177 -17.38 0.50 -2.25
C GLY A 177 -16.28 1.16 -3.09
N LEU A 178 -15.80 0.51 -4.15
CA LEU A 178 -14.88 1.11 -5.12
C LEU A 178 -15.49 2.35 -5.79
N VAL A 179 -16.73 2.25 -6.28
CA VAL A 179 -17.42 3.39 -6.91
C VAL A 179 -17.61 4.54 -5.92
N ALA A 180 -17.98 4.24 -4.67
CA ALA A 180 -18.11 5.26 -3.62
C ALA A 180 -16.77 5.96 -3.34
N ALA A 181 -15.67 5.20 -3.22
CA ALA A 181 -14.33 5.76 -3.02
C ALA A 181 -13.90 6.69 -4.18
N LEU A 182 -14.12 6.26 -5.42
CA LEU A 182 -13.83 7.06 -6.60
C LEU A 182 -14.70 8.33 -6.69
N ALA A 183 -15.98 8.23 -6.33
CA ALA A 183 -16.89 9.38 -6.27
C ALA A 183 -16.49 10.41 -5.20
N MET A 184 -15.78 9.98 -4.15
CA MET A 184 -15.19 10.85 -3.12
C MET A 184 -13.81 11.41 -3.48
N GLY A 185 -13.33 11.18 -4.71
CA GLY A 185 -12.06 11.70 -5.20
C GLY A 185 -10.85 10.79 -4.94
N CYS A 186 -11.03 9.60 -4.36
CA CYS A 186 -9.94 8.64 -4.22
C CYS A 186 -9.55 8.07 -5.60
N HIS A 187 -8.32 7.57 -5.71
CA HIS A 187 -7.75 7.06 -6.96
C HIS A 187 -7.72 5.53 -7.04
N GLY A 188 -8.21 4.88 -6.02
CA GLY A 188 -8.30 3.43 -5.88
C GLY A 188 -8.63 3.02 -4.46
N VAL A 189 -8.56 1.72 -4.21
CA VAL A 189 -8.91 1.12 -2.92
C VAL A 189 -7.81 0.19 -2.41
N TRP A 190 -7.71 0.11 -1.10
CA TRP A 190 -6.83 -0.78 -0.34
C TRP A 190 -7.71 -1.74 0.46
N VAL A 191 -7.74 -3.02 0.08
CA VAL A 191 -8.73 -3.99 0.55
C VAL A 191 -8.04 -5.15 1.27
N GLY A 192 -8.47 -5.44 2.50
CA GLY A 192 -7.96 -6.52 3.33
C GLY A 192 -8.85 -7.77 3.30
N THR A 193 -9.77 -7.84 4.25
CA THR A 193 -10.54 -9.04 4.60
C THR A 193 -11.38 -9.64 3.45
N ARG A 194 -11.69 -8.89 2.43
CA ARG A 194 -12.58 -9.33 1.35
C ARG A 194 -11.82 -9.70 0.09
#